data_3e7280e9167e6b5105e0aedbe513905a
#
_entry.id   3e7280e9167e6b5105e0aedbe513905a
#
_cell.length_a   1.000
_cell.length_b   1.000
_cell.length_c   1.000
_cell.angle_alpha   90.00
_cell.angle_beta   90.00
_cell.angle_gamma   90.00
#
_symmetry.space_group_name_H-M   'P 1'
#
loop_
_entity.id
_entity.type
_entity.pdbx_description
1 polymer ?
#
loop_
_entity_poly.entity_id
_entity_poly.type
_entity_poly.pdbx_seq_one_letter_code
_entity_poly.pdbx_strand_id
1 'polypeptide(L)'
;MRVLIVLLLAVLASPGMAGDVEEPHWELVDTLGEVEIRQYAPSVQAITRIGSSARTTEGFRRLAGYIFGDNERSQSIAMTAPVQETLTEGSPVMAFTMPSQYALDDLPAPTDQRIAIKPVPSRTVAAIRFSGWATGGKVAKMRG
;
A
#
# COMPACT_ATOMS: atom_id res chain seq x y z
N MET A 1 -49.73 -28.72 -6.37
CA MET A 1 -48.43 -28.36 -6.98
C MET A 1 -48.26 -26.84 -6.87
N ARG A 2 -47.52 -26.38 -5.89
CA ARG A 2 -47.24 -24.93 -5.68
C ARG A 2 -45.94 -24.57 -6.40
N VAL A 3 -46.07 -23.80 -7.49
CA VAL A 3 -44.91 -23.26 -8.19
C VAL A 3 -44.40 -22.04 -7.41
N LEU A 4 -43.24 -22.18 -6.82
CA LEU A 4 -42.55 -21.05 -6.15
C LEU A 4 -41.78 -20.27 -7.22
N ILE A 5 -42.32 -19.11 -7.61
CA ILE A 5 -41.59 -18.19 -8.50
C ILE A 5 -40.62 -17.41 -7.62
N VAL A 6 -39.33 -17.76 -7.71
CA VAL A 6 -38.25 -16.93 -7.13
C VAL A 6 -37.91 -15.84 -8.11
N LEU A 7 -38.34 -14.62 -7.79
CA LEU A 7 -37.98 -13.43 -8.56
C LEU A 7 -36.56 -13.06 -8.16
N LEU A 8 -35.57 -13.44 -9.00
CA LEU A 8 -34.19 -13.05 -8.85
C LEU A 8 -34.06 -11.60 -9.34
N LEU A 9 -34.11 -10.65 -8.40
CA LEU A 9 -33.84 -9.24 -8.70
C LEU A 9 -32.32 -9.09 -8.92
N ALA A 10 -31.90 -9.15 -10.18
CA ALA A 10 -30.53 -8.79 -10.54
C ALA A 10 -30.37 -7.29 -10.38
N VAL A 11 -29.79 -6.87 -9.26
CA VAL A 11 -29.29 -5.50 -9.11
C VAL A 11 -28.09 -5.39 -10.04
N LEU A 12 -28.28 -4.76 -11.20
CA LEU A 12 -27.20 -4.31 -12.05
C LEU A 12 -26.47 -3.17 -11.30
N ALA A 13 -25.50 -3.52 -10.49
CA ALA A 13 -24.51 -2.56 -10.02
C ALA A 13 -23.74 -2.08 -11.25
N SER A 14 -24.02 -0.85 -11.67
CA SER A 14 -23.18 -0.18 -12.64
C SER A 14 -21.76 -0.12 -12.11
N PRO A 15 -20.74 -0.56 -12.87
CA PRO A 15 -19.36 -0.35 -12.45
C PRO A 15 -19.09 1.15 -12.49
N GLY A 16 -19.13 1.80 -11.34
CA GLY A 16 -18.59 3.14 -11.20
C GLY A 16 -17.12 3.06 -11.60
N MET A 17 -16.69 3.92 -12.50
CA MET A 17 -15.29 4.11 -12.89
C MET A 17 -14.50 4.82 -11.78
N ALA A 18 -14.45 4.22 -10.59
CA ALA A 18 -13.34 4.37 -9.68
C ALA A 18 -12.46 3.17 -9.99
N GLY A 19 -11.38 3.36 -10.74
CA GLY A 19 -10.43 2.30 -11.00
C GLY A 19 -10.02 1.73 -9.64
N ASP A 20 -10.29 0.43 -9.45
CA ASP A 20 -9.89 -0.27 -8.21
C ASP A 20 -8.39 -0.11 -8.07
N VAL A 21 -7.97 0.69 -7.08
CA VAL A 21 -6.57 0.86 -6.74
C VAL A 21 -6.10 -0.45 -6.13
N GLU A 22 -5.09 -1.07 -6.74
CA GLU A 22 -4.56 -2.34 -6.28
C GLU A 22 -4.01 -2.21 -4.85
N GLU A 23 -4.33 -3.18 -4.00
CA GLU A 23 -3.79 -3.32 -2.66
C GLU A 23 -2.86 -4.55 -2.59
N PRO A 24 -1.80 -4.52 -1.74
CA PRO A 24 -0.97 -5.68 -1.51
C PRO A 24 -1.80 -6.87 -1.03
N HIS A 25 -1.60 -8.03 -1.64
CA HIS A 25 -2.33 -9.24 -1.26
C HIS A 25 -1.94 -9.71 0.15
N TRP A 26 -2.94 -10.00 0.97
CA TRP A 26 -2.76 -10.57 2.30
C TRP A 26 -3.89 -11.51 2.66
N GLU A 27 -3.62 -12.44 3.57
CA GLU A 27 -4.58 -13.37 4.13
C GLU A 27 -4.71 -13.15 5.64
N LEU A 28 -5.92 -13.26 6.16
CA LEU A 28 -6.16 -13.24 7.59
C LEU A 28 -5.75 -14.59 8.18
N VAL A 29 -4.79 -14.54 9.11
CA VAL A 29 -4.29 -15.74 9.82
C VAL A 29 -5.03 -15.92 11.14
N ASP A 30 -5.21 -14.82 11.89
CA ASP A 30 -5.84 -14.83 13.22
C ASP A 30 -6.38 -13.45 13.57
N THR A 31 -7.20 -13.39 14.63
CA THR A 31 -7.74 -12.15 15.18
C THR A 31 -7.66 -12.16 16.70
N LEU A 32 -7.03 -11.15 17.26
CA LEU A 32 -6.86 -10.94 18.69
C LEU A 32 -7.53 -9.63 19.11
N GLY A 33 -8.82 -9.68 19.44
CA GLY A 33 -9.62 -8.49 19.70
C GLY A 33 -9.73 -7.60 18.45
N GLU A 34 -9.23 -6.36 18.50
CA GLU A 34 -9.20 -5.44 17.37
C GLU A 34 -7.96 -5.60 16.46
N VAL A 35 -7.04 -6.50 16.84
CA VAL A 35 -5.79 -6.75 16.11
C VAL A 35 -6.00 -7.92 15.16
N GLU A 36 -5.73 -7.72 13.88
CA GLU A 36 -5.69 -8.76 12.87
C GLU A 36 -4.25 -9.23 12.65
N ILE A 37 -4.03 -10.53 12.62
CA ILE A 37 -2.76 -11.13 12.22
C ILE A 37 -2.88 -11.45 10.74
N ARG A 38 -2.09 -10.76 9.93
CA ARG A 38 -2.13 -10.85 8.47
C ARG A 38 -0.84 -11.43 7.91
N GLN A 39 -0.97 -12.35 6.98
CA GLN A 39 0.15 -12.85 6.18
C GLN A 39 0.15 -12.12 4.84
N TYR A 40 1.16 -11.28 4.62
CA TYR A 40 1.35 -10.58 3.35
C TYR A 40 2.16 -11.43 2.37
N ALA A 41 1.72 -11.45 1.11
CA ALA A 41 2.47 -12.04 0.01
C ALA A 41 3.76 -11.25 -0.28
N PRO A 42 4.76 -11.86 -0.94
CA PRO A 42 5.92 -11.13 -1.42
C PRO A 42 5.51 -9.99 -2.36
N SER A 43 6.23 -8.90 -2.30
CA SER A 43 5.97 -7.71 -3.14
C SER A 43 7.27 -6.98 -3.49
N VAL A 44 7.17 -5.96 -4.34
CA VAL A 44 8.28 -5.04 -4.60
C VAL A 44 7.85 -3.65 -4.15
N GLN A 45 8.75 -2.91 -3.54
CA GLN A 45 8.49 -1.57 -3.05
C GLN A 45 9.50 -0.56 -3.60
N ALA A 46 8.99 0.63 -3.95
CA ALA A 46 9.79 1.84 -4.12
C ALA A 46 9.85 2.57 -2.77
N ILE A 47 11.03 2.79 -2.26
CA ILE A 47 11.28 3.25 -0.88
C ILE A 47 12.12 4.51 -0.91
N THR A 48 11.77 5.50 -0.09
CA THR A 48 12.58 6.70 0.14
C THR A 48 12.62 7.05 1.62
N ARG A 49 13.76 7.59 2.07
CA ARG A 49 13.88 8.14 3.42
C ARG A 49 13.19 9.51 3.47
N ILE A 50 12.48 9.75 4.56
CA ILE A 50 11.91 11.05 4.90
C ILE A 50 12.60 11.56 6.15
N GLY A 51 13.09 12.80 6.13
CA GLY A 51 13.92 13.34 7.22
C GLY A 51 13.18 13.53 8.55
N SER A 52 11.83 13.60 8.49
CA SER A 52 10.94 13.64 9.65
C SER A 52 9.51 13.40 9.17
N SER A 53 8.61 13.05 10.10
CA SER A 53 7.18 12.93 9.80
C SER A 53 6.55 14.23 9.25
N ALA A 54 7.16 15.38 9.52
CA ALA A 54 6.77 16.67 8.94
C ALA A 54 7.09 16.78 7.43
N ARG A 55 7.94 15.90 6.88
CA ARG A 55 8.35 15.90 5.46
C ARG A 55 7.70 14.78 4.63
N THR A 56 6.60 14.23 5.11
CA THR A 56 5.81 13.20 4.42
C THR A 56 5.44 13.61 3.00
N THR A 57 5.04 14.87 2.78
CA THR A 57 4.70 15.40 1.46
C THR A 57 5.89 15.36 0.49
N GLU A 58 7.09 15.62 0.96
CA GLU A 58 8.31 15.57 0.12
C GLU A 58 8.62 14.13 -0.32
N GLY A 59 8.54 13.18 0.60
CA GLY A 59 8.70 11.75 0.30
C GLY A 59 7.64 11.25 -0.69
N PHE A 60 6.39 11.64 -0.47
CA PHE A 60 5.30 11.30 -1.37
C PHE A 60 5.53 11.84 -2.80
N ARG A 61 5.89 13.12 -2.95
CA ARG A 61 6.17 13.71 -4.26
C ARG A 61 7.30 13.00 -4.99
N ARG A 62 8.33 12.58 -4.27
CA ARG A 62 9.48 11.86 -4.83
C ARG A 62 9.06 10.50 -5.38
N LEU A 63 8.32 9.71 -4.62
CA LEU A 63 7.81 8.42 -5.05
C LEU A 63 6.75 8.54 -6.15
N ALA A 64 5.87 9.55 -6.05
CA ALA A 64 4.90 9.86 -7.09
C ALA A 64 5.60 10.24 -8.42
N GLY A 65 6.65 11.05 -8.36
CA GLY A 65 7.48 11.35 -9.54
C GLY A 65 7.97 10.09 -10.22
N TYR A 66 8.51 9.15 -9.47
CA TYR A 66 8.98 7.88 -10.01
C TYR A 66 7.90 7.11 -10.77
N ILE A 67 6.71 6.95 -10.21
CA ILE A 67 5.62 6.20 -10.86
C ILE A 67 4.97 6.98 -12.00
N PHE A 68 5.10 8.29 -12.05
CA PHE A 68 4.56 9.14 -13.13
C PHE A 68 5.55 9.41 -14.27
N GLY A 69 6.72 8.79 -14.26
CA GLY A 69 7.65 8.82 -15.38
C GLY A 69 9.06 9.31 -15.08
N ASP A 70 9.36 9.72 -13.84
CA ASP A 70 10.74 10.11 -13.45
C ASP A 70 11.60 8.85 -13.20
N ASN A 71 11.73 8.05 -14.26
CA ASN A 71 12.51 6.84 -14.30
C ASN A 71 13.18 6.69 -15.69
N GLU A 72 14.15 5.80 -15.79
CA GLU A 72 14.98 5.66 -17.01
C GLU A 72 14.20 5.33 -18.29
N ARG A 73 12.97 4.81 -18.16
CA ARG A 73 12.12 4.47 -19.30
C ARG A 73 11.02 5.48 -19.57
N SER A 74 10.92 6.55 -18.78
CA SER A 74 9.76 7.49 -18.79
C SER A 74 8.42 6.74 -18.72
N GLN A 75 8.41 5.64 -17.98
CA GLN A 75 7.27 4.72 -17.88
C GLN A 75 6.32 5.16 -16.78
N SER A 76 5.03 5.20 -17.09
CA SER A 76 3.98 5.36 -16.09
C SER A 76 3.69 4.02 -15.43
N ILE A 77 3.67 4.00 -14.11
CA ILE A 77 3.35 2.85 -13.27
C ILE A 77 2.08 3.19 -12.50
N ALA A 78 1.13 2.27 -12.43
CA ALA A 78 -0.12 2.51 -11.71
C ALA A 78 0.12 2.69 -10.20
N MET A 79 -0.64 3.60 -9.58
CA MET A 79 -0.64 3.78 -8.14
C MET A 79 -1.27 2.57 -7.45
N THR A 80 -0.72 2.17 -6.33
CA THR A 80 -1.32 1.20 -5.40
C THR A 80 -1.65 1.86 -4.06
N ALA A 81 -2.44 1.20 -3.22
CA ALA A 81 -2.75 1.63 -1.87
C ALA A 81 -2.50 0.48 -0.87
N PRO A 82 -2.25 0.76 0.39
CA PRO A 82 -1.99 2.08 0.99
C PRO A 82 -0.54 2.55 0.76
N VAL A 83 -0.31 3.86 0.92
CA VAL A 83 1.03 4.40 1.12
C VAL A 83 1.52 3.97 2.51
N GLN A 84 2.72 3.44 2.57
CA GLN A 84 3.30 2.96 3.83
C GLN A 84 4.31 3.97 4.37
N GLU A 85 4.22 4.25 5.65
CA GLU A 85 5.22 5.01 6.39
C GLU A 85 5.72 4.16 7.55
N THR A 86 7.01 3.89 7.57
CA THR A 86 7.64 3.16 8.66
C THR A 86 8.30 4.15 9.60
N LEU A 87 7.76 4.23 10.81
CA LEU A 87 8.25 5.10 11.87
C LEU A 87 9.35 4.37 12.65
N THR A 88 10.54 4.28 12.07
CA THR A 88 11.72 3.76 12.77
C THR A 88 12.43 4.93 13.44
N GLU A 89 12.87 4.77 14.68
CA GLU A 89 13.64 5.80 15.38
C GLU A 89 14.86 6.20 14.52
N GLY A 90 14.97 7.49 14.25
CA GLY A 90 16.09 8.11 13.55
C GLY A 90 16.04 8.11 12.01
N SER A 91 15.18 7.34 11.36
CA SER A 91 15.10 7.34 9.89
C SER A 91 13.74 6.85 9.38
N PRO A 92 12.69 7.65 9.46
CA PRO A 92 11.41 7.26 8.89
C PRO A 92 11.52 7.04 7.37
N VAL A 93 10.79 6.06 6.87
CA VAL A 93 10.82 5.61 5.48
C VAL A 93 9.40 5.62 4.94
N MET A 94 9.24 6.15 3.73
CA MET A 94 8.00 6.02 2.97
C MET A 94 8.18 4.99 1.86
N ALA A 95 7.16 4.19 1.62
CA ALA A 95 7.17 3.17 0.59
C ALA A 95 5.85 3.15 -0.19
N PHE A 96 5.97 2.97 -1.51
CA PHE A 96 4.89 2.58 -2.40
C PHE A 96 5.09 1.14 -2.79
N THR A 97 4.07 0.30 -2.62
CA THR A 97 4.10 -1.06 -3.17
C THR A 97 3.87 -0.98 -4.67
N MET A 98 4.70 -1.67 -5.44
CA MET A 98 4.55 -1.72 -6.88
C MET A 98 3.41 -2.68 -7.27
N PRO A 99 2.71 -2.43 -8.40
CA PRO A 99 1.68 -3.34 -8.88
C PRO A 99 2.20 -4.76 -9.02
N SER A 100 1.38 -5.76 -8.69
CA SER A 100 1.76 -7.18 -8.63
C SER A 100 2.21 -7.76 -9.98
N GLN A 101 1.82 -7.11 -11.08
CA GLN A 101 2.25 -7.49 -12.43
C GLN A 101 3.75 -7.31 -12.70
N TYR A 102 4.46 -6.52 -11.88
CA TYR A 102 5.89 -6.26 -12.07
C TYR A 102 6.74 -7.13 -11.15
N ALA A 103 7.67 -7.88 -11.73
CA ALA A 103 8.82 -8.40 -11.01
C ALA A 103 9.85 -7.28 -10.77
N LEU A 104 10.82 -7.51 -9.89
CA LEU A 104 11.86 -6.52 -9.59
C LEU A 104 12.59 -6.03 -10.85
N ASP A 105 12.94 -6.96 -11.73
CA ASP A 105 13.71 -6.66 -12.95
C ASP A 105 12.88 -5.99 -14.05
N ASP A 106 11.56 -6.02 -13.94
CA ASP A 106 10.65 -5.38 -14.90
C ASP A 106 10.49 -3.87 -14.64
N LEU A 107 10.87 -3.41 -13.45
CA LEU A 107 10.72 -2.02 -13.05
C LEU A 107 11.89 -1.18 -13.57
N PRO A 108 11.61 0.02 -14.10
CA PRO A 108 12.65 0.94 -14.53
C PRO A 108 13.43 1.48 -13.33
N ALA A 109 14.71 1.77 -13.51
CA ALA A 109 15.50 2.41 -12.47
C ALA A 109 15.00 3.84 -12.23
N PRO A 110 14.88 4.29 -10.96
CA PRO A 110 14.54 5.68 -10.66
C PRO A 110 15.66 6.63 -11.08
N THR A 111 15.29 7.81 -11.58
CA THR A 111 16.26 8.87 -11.87
C THR A 111 16.72 9.56 -10.60
N ASP A 112 15.90 9.56 -9.56
CA ASP A 112 16.25 10.08 -8.25
C ASP A 112 16.96 9.00 -7.41
N GLN A 113 18.24 9.20 -7.11
CA GLN A 113 19.07 8.24 -6.35
C GLN A 113 18.62 8.06 -4.89
N ARG A 114 17.72 8.87 -4.38
CA ARG A 114 17.13 8.74 -3.04
C ARG A 114 16.01 7.71 -2.99
N ILE A 115 15.61 7.16 -4.15
CA ILE A 115 14.63 6.08 -4.26
C ILE A 115 15.38 4.76 -4.45
N ALA A 116 15.01 3.75 -3.66
CA ALA A 116 15.47 2.39 -3.83
C ALA A 116 14.28 1.48 -4.17
N ILE A 117 14.45 0.62 -5.17
CA ILE A 117 13.48 -0.43 -5.49
C ILE A 117 13.96 -1.71 -4.81
N LYS A 118 13.12 -2.30 -3.95
CA LYS A 118 13.50 -3.45 -3.14
C LYS A 118 12.43 -4.52 -3.12
N PRO A 119 12.83 -5.81 -3.17
CA PRO A 119 11.93 -6.91 -2.90
C PRO A 119 11.59 -6.93 -1.39
N VAL A 120 10.34 -7.22 -1.09
CA VAL A 120 9.84 -7.43 0.27
C VAL A 120 9.36 -8.87 0.35
N PRO A 121 9.97 -9.71 1.20
CA PRO A 121 9.55 -11.09 1.35
C PRO A 121 8.17 -11.20 2.00
N SER A 122 7.56 -12.37 1.88
CA SER A 122 6.36 -12.72 2.64
C SER A 122 6.59 -12.47 4.14
N ARG A 123 5.60 -11.88 4.81
CA ARG A 123 5.73 -11.51 6.23
C ARG A 123 4.40 -11.57 6.96
N THR A 124 4.47 -11.94 8.24
CA THR A 124 3.34 -11.84 9.16
C THR A 124 3.36 -10.50 9.88
N VAL A 125 2.22 -9.82 9.94
CA VAL A 125 2.07 -8.48 10.51
C VAL A 125 0.86 -8.46 11.43
N ALA A 126 0.99 -7.84 12.60
CA ALA A 126 -0.15 -7.46 13.42
C ALA A 126 -0.68 -6.09 12.93
N ALA A 127 -1.93 -6.05 12.54
CA ALA A 127 -2.58 -4.86 11.98
C ALA A 127 -3.75 -4.42 12.85
N ILE A 128 -3.83 -3.13 13.12
CA ILE A 128 -4.97 -2.51 13.79
C ILE A 128 -5.49 -1.35 12.95
N ARG A 129 -6.80 -1.23 12.84
CA ARG A 129 -7.45 -0.08 12.19
C ARG A 129 -7.82 0.95 13.23
N PHE A 130 -7.60 2.20 12.92
CA PHE A 130 -8.06 3.32 13.72
C PHE A 130 -8.54 4.45 12.83
N SER A 131 -9.49 5.24 13.33
CA SER A 131 -10.00 6.42 12.63
C SER A 131 -9.28 7.69 13.07
N GLY A 132 -9.24 8.69 12.17
CA GLY A 132 -8.64 10.00 12.39
C GLY A 132 -7.18 10.09 11.97
N TRP A 133 -6.57 11.23 12.27
CA TRP A 133 -5.18 11.52 11.88
C TRP A 133 -4.18 10.68 12.68
N ALA A 134 -3.21 10.10 11.99
CA ALA A 134 -2.08 9.41 12.62
C ALA A 134 -1.07 10.42 13.15
N THR A 135 -1.38 11.04 14.30
CA THR A 135 -0.41 11.92 14.98
C THR A 135 0.62 11.09 15.73
N GLY A 136 1.85 11.62 15.87
CA GLY A 136 2.93 10.92 16.57
C GLY A 136 2.53 10.44 17.98
N GLY A 137 1.77 11.22 18.73
CA GLY A 137 1.26 10.85 20.04
C GLY A 137 0.25 9.70 20.00
N LYS A 138 -0.61 9.62 18.98
CA LYS A 138 -1.57 8.53 18.79
C LYS A 138 -0.89 7.23 18.42
N VAL A 139 0.11 7.31 17.54
CA VAL A 139 0.94 6.15 17.14
C VAL A 139 1.76 5.63 18.32
N ALA A 140 2.36 6.50 19.12
CA ALA A 140 3.11 6.11 20.32
C ALA A 140 2.23 5.37 21.34
N LYS A 141 0.99 5.83 21.56
CA LYS A 141 0.04 5.18 22.47
C LYS A 141 -0.39 3.78 22.01
N MET A 142 -0.35 3.50 20.72
CA MET A 142 -0.69 2.17 20.16
C MET A 142 0.47 1.17 20.22
N ARG A 143 1.70 1.65 20.48
CA ARG A 143 2.90 0.80 20.61
C ARG A 143 3.16 0.31 22.03
N GLY A 144 2.56 0.94 23.04
CA GLY A 144 2.64 0.54 24.45
C GLY A 144 1.56 -0.44 24.81
#